data_740fa68b32f991a9af57a78050b274bc
#
_entry.id   740fa68b32f991a9af57a78050b274bc
#
_cell.length_a   1.000
_cell.length_b   1.000
_cell.length_c   1.000
_cell.angle_alpha   90.00
_cell.angle_beta   90.00
_cell.angle_gamma   90.00
#
_symmetry.space_group_name_H-M   'P 1'
#
loop_
_entity.id
_entity.type
_entity.pdbx_description
1 polymer ?
#
loop_
_entity_poly.entity_id
_entity_poly.type
_entity_poly.pdbx_seq_one_letter_code
_entity_poly.pdbx_strand_id
1 'polypeptide(L)'
;MKIKTVVACSFLAAIFFYSCTKQGDVGQSSLLNLVPEPAGPNCLFGGIKVMSGVDANRNGVLEDNEIQNVKYVCNGTADKQVIIYFPANGIAYSTTLAGGYIDTVEVLRNFNIVNYADADSINFSAYLQTSDSSVSSTVNLYDMTNNVPINNTTLTSNSTQSEFKTTSANFLHDLPQTPINLGIQLKSGLDGTIVYYYLPMITIYRQ
;
A
#
# COMPACT_ATOMS: atom_id res chain seq x y z
N MET A 1 -88.11 -1.73 22.85
CA MET A 1 -87.07 -2.79 22.97
C MET A 1 -85.87 -2.52 22.09
N LYS A 2 -85.31 -1.28 22.11
CA LYS A 2 -84.09 -0.92 21.25
C LYS A 2 -82.97 -0.24 22.03
N ILE A 3 -83.12 0.05 23.33
CA ILE A 3 -82.07 0.76 24.11
C ILE A 3 -81.14 -0.19 24.83
N LYS A 4 -81.57 -1.44 25.15
CA LYS A 4 -80.71 -2.41 25.85
C LYS A 4 -79.58 -3.00 24.97
N THR A 5 -79.70 -3.02 23.64
CA THR A 5 -78.73 -3.59 22.72
C THR A 5 -77.55 -2.63 22.42
N VAL A 6 -77.84 -1.31 22.49
CA VAL A 6 -76.79 -0.30 22.21
C VAL A 6 -75.80 -0.17 23.37
N VAL A 7 -76.25 -0.34 24.63
CA VAL A 7 -75.44 -0.26 25.84
C VAL A 7 -74.43 -1.47 25.90
N ALA A 8 -74.89 -2.66 25.47
CA ALA A 8 -74.09 -3.86 25.48
C ALA A 8 -72.90 -3.79 24.41
N CYS A 9 -73.15 -3.19 23.24
CA CYS A 9 -72.12 -3.00 22.23
C CYS A 9 -71.08 -1.94 22.64
N SER A 10 -71.45 -0.89 23.37
CA SER A 10 -70.50 0.13 23.86
C SER A 10 -69.56 -0.42 24.93
N PHE A 11 -69.99 -1.36 25.76
CA PHE A 11 -69.13 -1.98 26.78
C PHE A 11 -68.17 -2.99 26.19
N LEU A 12 -68.47 -3.67 25.10
CA LEU A 12 -67.60 -4.61 24.44
C LEU A 12 -66.49 -3.89 23.65
N ALA A 13 -66.75 -2.70 23.11
CA ALA A 13 -65.74 -1.89 22.38
C ALA A 13 -64.69 -1.28 23.31
N ALA A 14 -65.01 -1.01 24.59
CA ALA A 14 -64.08 -0.43 25.56
C ALA A 14 -62.96 -1.40 26.04
N ILE A 15 -63.17 -2.73 25.90
CA ILE A 15 -62.21 -3.74 26.38
C ILE A 15 -61.05 -3.94 25.38
N PHE A 16 -61.27 -3.59 24.11
CA PHE A 16 -60.20 -3.74 23.08
C PHE A 16 -59.12 -2.66 23.12
N PHE A 17 -59.30 -1.55 23.84
CA PHE A 17 -58.28 -0.49 23.93
C PHE A 17 -57.33 -0.62 25.14
N TYR A 18 -57.49 -1.61 26.00
CA TYR A 18 -56.62 -1.82 27.17
C TYR A 18 -55.48 -2.81 26.94
N SER A 19 -55.30 -3.30 25.73
CA SER A 19 -54.29 -4.29 25.43
C SER A 19 -53.24 -3.69 24.48
N CYS A 20 -52.37 -2.84 24.96
CA CYS A 20 -51.00 -2.70 24.50
C CYS A 20 -50.31 -1.47 25.12
N THR A 21 -49.92 -1.56 26.36
CA THR A 21 -48.92 -0.63 26.92
C THR A 21 -47.91 -1.39 27.79
N LYS A 22 -47.44 -2.55 27.34
CA LYS A 22 -46.13 -3.00 27.80
C LYS A 22 -45.10 -2.46 26.80
N GLN A 23 -44.59 -1.28 27.11
CA GLN A 23 -43.33 -0.84 26.56
C GLN A 23 -42.30 -1.90 26.97
N GLY A 24 -41.75 -2.62 26.01
CA GLY A 24 -40.69 -3.60 26.28
C GLY A 24 -39.55 -2.92 27.03
N ASP A 25 -38.91 -3.63 27.93
CA ASP A 25 -37.73 -3.12 28.62
C ASP A 25 -36.72 -2.63 27.56
N VAL A 26 -36.22 -1.42 27.76
CA VAL A 26 -35.17 -0.87 26.90
C VAL A 26 -33.99 -1.84 26.95
N GLY A 27 -33.64 -2.43 25.80
CA GLY A 27 -32.52 -3.36 25.70
C GLY A 27 -31.24 -2.72 26.22
N GLN A 28 -30.31 -3.54 26.73
CA GLN A 28 -29.01 -3.06 27.14
C GLN A 28 -28.21 -2.69 25.90
N SER A 29 -27.47 -1.59 25.96
CA SER A 29 -26.61 -1.14 24.87
C SER A 29 -25.29 -1.97 24.83
N SER A 30 -24.87 -2.36 23.64
CA SER A 30 -23.53 -2.91 23.46
C SER A 30 -22.55 -1.77 23.25
N LEU A 31 -21.45 -1.77 23.96
CA LEU A 31 -20.40 -0.77 23.87
C LEU A 31 -19.12 -1.37 23.29
N LEU A 32 -18.36 -0.52 22.60
CA LEU A 32 -17.06 -0.83 22.04
C LEU A 32 -16.06 0.23 22.51
N ASN A 33 -14.91 -0.22 23.01
CA ASN A 33 -13.81 0.66 23.40
C ASN A 33 -12.53 0.26 22.68
N LEU A 34 -11.82 1.24 22.10
CA LEU A 34 -10.59 1.10 21.33
C LEU A 34 -9.47 1.80 22.06
N VAL A 35 -8.43 1.08 22.44
CA VAL A 35 -7.26 1.63 23.16
C VAL A 35 -5.98 1.27 22.40
N PRO A 36 -4.99 2.18 22.28
CA PRO A 36 -3.69 1.82 21.76
C PRO A 36 -3.07 0.68 22.55
N GLU A 37 -2.57 -0.34 21.83
CA GLU A 37 -1.80 -1.45 22.41
C GLU A 37 -0.32 -1.22 22.11
N PRO A 38 0.53 -1.09 23.10
CA PRO A 38 1.97 -0.93 22.90
C PRO A 38 2.60 -2.19 22.31
N ALA A 39 3.80 -2.06 21.75
CA ALA A 39 4.58 -3.20 21.31
C ALA A 39 4.89 -4.12 22.52
N GLY A 40 4.61 -5.42 22.37
CA GLY A 40 4.75 -6.38 23.45
C GLY A 40 4.17 -7.76 23.12
N PRO A 41 3.87 -8.57 24.14
CA PRO A 41 3.44 -9.96 23.97
C PRO A 41 2.15 -10.14 23.17
N ASN A 42 1.21 -9.18 23.26
CA ASN A 42 -0.06 -9.24 22.54
C ASN A 42 0.11 -8.81 21.08
N CYS A 43 0.95 -7.80 20.81
CA CYS A 43 1.21 -7.25 19.49
C CYS A 43 2.70 -6.86 19.41
N LEU A 44 3.49 -7.63 18.66
CA LEU A 44 4.94 -7.43 18.57
C LEU A 44 5.33 -5.99 18.14
N PHE A 45 4.52 -5.37 17.26
CA PHE A 45 4.73 -4.01 16.74
C PHE A 45 3.66 -3.01 17.23
N GLY A 46 3.03 -3.29 18.38
CA GLY A 46 1.89 -2.52 18.84
C GLY A 46 0.63 -2.74 18.01
N GLY A 47 -0.40 -1.95 18.26
CA GLY A 47 -1.68 -2.10 17.58
C GLY A 47 -2.81 -1.38 18.30
N ILE A 48 -3.99 -1.98 18.23
CA ILE A 48 -5.20 -1.51 18.90
C ILE A 48 -5.82 -2.69 19.67
N LYS A 49 -6.04 -2.49 20.95
CA LYS A 49 -6.87 -3.37 21.79
C LYS A 49 -8.33 -2.96 21.61
N VAL A 50 -9.15 -3.91 21.19
CA VAL A 50 -10.60 -3.77 21.00
C VAL A 50 -11.30 -4.49 22.13
N MET A 51 -12.08 -3.78 22.92
CA MET A 51 -12.88 -4.29 24.02
C MET A 51 -14.36 -4.10 23.70
N SER A 52 -15.16 -5.12 23.93
CA SER A 52 -16.62 -5.04 23.75
C SER A 52 -17.36 -5.70 24.91
N GLY A 53 -18.52 -5.16 25.21
CA GLY A 53 -19.36 -5.66 26.29
C GLY A 53 -20.75 -5.04 26.28
N VAL A 54 -21.50 -5.27 27.35
CA VAL A 54 -22.84 -4.77 27.53
C VAL A 54 -22.84 -3.77 28.69
N ASP A 55 -23.34 -2.57 28.40
CA ASP A 55 -23.57 -1.51 29.39
C ASP A 55 -24.71 -1.95 30.36
N ALA A 56 -24.30 -2.63 31.43
CA ALA A 56 -25.26 -3.21 32.37
C ALA A 56 -25.88 -2.14 33.29
N ASN A 57 -25.10 -1.11 33.63
CA ASN A 57 -25.54 -0.02 34.51
C ASN A 57 -26.15 1.18 33.75
N ARG A 58 -26.08 1.15 32.39
CA ARG A 58 -26.62 2.17 31.48
C ARG A 58 -26.00 3.56 31.63
N ASN A 59 -24.70 3.61 31.95
CA ASN A 59 -23.98 4.87 32.10
C ASN A 59 -23.28 5.33 30.80
N GLY A 60 -23.30 4.50 29.74
CA GLY A 60 -22.68 4.80 28.44
C GLY A 60 -21.16 4.61 28.42
N VAL A 61 -20.58 4.01 29.46
CA VAL A 61 -19.16 3.73 29.60
C VAL A 61 -18.95 2.22 29.74
N LEU A 62 -18.00 1.64 29.01
CA LEU A 62 -17.65 0.24 29.14
C LEU A 62 -16.65 0.08 30.29
N GLU A 63 -17.11 -0.40 31.43
CA GLU A 63 -16.30 -0.65 32.61
C GLU A 63 -15.67 -2.04 32.59
N ASP A 64 -14.61 -2.28 33.36
CA ASP A 64 -13.87 -3.54 33.35
C ASP A 64 -14.74 -4.79 33.63
N ASN A 65 -15.73 -4.65 34.51
CA ASN A 65 -16.69 -5.70 34.86
C ASN A 65 -17.73 -5.96 33.77
N GLU A 66 -17.85 -5.09 32.79
CA GLU A 66 -18.77 -5.18 31.65
C GLU A 66 -18.12 -5.72 30.38
N ILE A 67 -16.77 -5.80 30.36
CA ILE A 67 -16.02 -6.31 29.22
C ILE A 67 -16.27 -7.82 29.07
N GLN A 68 -16.82 -8.22 27.95
CA GLN A 68 -17.09 -9.62 27.61
C GLN A 68 -16.08 -10.19 26.63
N ASN A 69 -15.52 -9.34 25.76
CA ASN A 69 -14.56 -9.76 24.76
C ASN A 69 -13.41 -8.76 24.64
N VAL A 70 -12.21 -9.31 24.48
CA VAL A 70 -10.99 -8.55 24.17
C VAL A 70 -10.37 -9.16 22.94
N LYS A 71 -10.05 -8.34 21.93
CA LYS A 71 -9.32 -8.70 20.74
C LYS A 71 -8.23 -7.68 20.48
N TYR A 72 -7.18 -8.13 19.80
CA TYR A 72 -6.07 -7.27 19.41
C TYR A 72 -6.01 -7.21 17.89
N VAL A 73 -5.94 -6.01 17.35
CA VAL A 73 -5.64 -5.74 15.95
C VAL A 73 -4.22 -5.20 15.92
N CYS A 74 -3.28 -6.10 15.64
CA CYS A 74 -1.87 -5.76 15.67
C CYS A 74 -1.45 -5.07 14.38
N ASN A 75 -0.52 -4.11 14.52
CA ASN A 75 0.22 -3.59 13.38
C ASN A 75 0.95 -4.75 12.69
N GLY A 76 0.90 -4.80 11.36
CA GLY A 76 1.70 -5.73 10.60
C GLY A 76 3.19 -5.42 10.74
N THR A 77 4.04 -6.40 10.46
CA THR A 77 5.44 -6.13 10.12
C THR A 77 5.42 -5.29 8.85
N ALA A 78 5.98 -4.09 8.88
CA ALA A 78 6.32 -3.42 7.63
C ALA A 78 7.26 -4.38 6.88
N ASP A 79 6.93 -4.72 5.64
CA ASP A 79 7.88 -5.45 4.82
C ASP A 79 9.17 -4.65 4.79
N LYS A 80 10.26 -5.25 5.26
CA LYS A 80 11.57 -4.58 5.27
C LYS A 80 12.07 -4.24 3.87
N GLN A 81 11.36 -4.71 2.86
CA GLN A 81 11.69 -4.54 1.46
C GLN A 81 10.45 -4.35 0.63
N VAL A 82 10.45 -3.32 -0.21
CA VAL A 82 9.41 -3.08 -1.23
C VAL A 82 10.06 -3.19 -2.60
N ILE A 83 9.55 -4.08 -3.44
CA ILE A 83 10.00 -4.21 -4.83
C ILE A 83 8.97 -3.57 -5.74
N ILE A 84 9.40 -2.63 -6.57
CA ILE A 84 8.57 -1.93 -7.53
C ILE A 84 9.09 -2.30 -8.92
N TYR A 85 8.26 -3.02 -9.69
CA TYR A 85 8.54 -3.35 -11.08
C TYR A 85 8.05 -2.23 -11.99
N PHE A 86 8.80 -1.97 -13.05
CA PHE A 86 8.31 -1.09 -14.11
C PHE A 86 7.16 -1.75 -14.86
N PRO A 87 6.17 -0.98 -15.38
CA PRO A 87 4.87 -1.52 -15.81
C PRO A 87 4.92 -2.49 -16.99
N ALA A 88 5.84 -2.26 -17.91
CA ALA A 88 6.00 -3.13 -19.07
C ALA A 88 7.19 -4.05 -18.81
N ASN A 89 6.98 -5.35 -18.70
CA ASN A 89 8.04 -6.34 -18.68
C ASN A 89 8.69 -6.49 -20.07
N GLY A 90 8.74 -5.38 -20.82
CA GLY A 90 9.14 -5.33 -22.20
C GLY A 90 10.66 -5.36 -22.38
N ILE A 91 11.05 -5.65 -23.61
CA ILE A 91 12.43 -5.59 -24.08
C ILE A 91 12.59 -4.24 -24.76
N ALA A 92 13.44 -3.37 -24.21
CA ALA A 92 13.84 -2.19 -24.93
C ALA A 92 15.24 -2.41 -25.51
N TYR A 93 15.48 -1.86 -26.69
CA TYR A 93 16.78 -1.93 -27.34
C TYR A 93 17.17 -0.57 -27.91
N SER A 94 18.47 -0.30 -27.98
CA SER A 94 19.01 0.91 -28.58
C SER A 94 20.26 0.58 -29.38
N THR A 95 20.44 1.29 -30.48
CA THR A 95 21.62 1.20 -31.35
C THR A 95 22.39 2.53 -31.43
N THR A 96 22.01 3.52 -30.58
CA THR A 96 22.61 4.85 -30.63
C THR A 96 23.48 5.14 -29.42
N LEU A 97 24.62 5.83 -29.63
CA LEU A 97 25.57 6.27 -28.60
C LEU A 97 25.14 7.59 -27.95
N ALA A 98 24.77 8.57 -28.77
CA ALA A 98 24.56 9.95 -28.32
C ALA A 98 23.22 10.07 -27.55
N GLY A 99 23.30 10.49 -26.29
CA GLY A 99 22.13 10.74 -25.44
C GLY A 99 21.39 9.51 -24.94
N GLY A 100 21.56 8.36 -25.60
CA GLY A 100 20.83 7.12 -25.29
C GLY A 100 19.36 7.16 -25.68
N TYR A 101 18.71 6.00 -25.61
CA TYR A 101 17.28 5.84 -25.79
C TYR A 101 16.57 5.97 -24.43
N ILE A 102 15.59 6.85 -24.34
CA ILE A 102 14.71 6.96 -23.16
C ILE A 102 13.46 6.16 -23.44
N ASP A 103 13.22 5.13 -22.62
CA ASP A 103 12.00 4.34 -22.74
C ASP A 103 10.81 5.12 -22.20
N THR A 104 9.83 5.39 -23.06
CA THR A 104 8.60 6.10 -22.72
C THR A 104 7.46 5.17 -22.33
N VAL A 105 7.66 3.86 -22.41
CA VAL A 105 6.67 2.83 -22.08
C VAL A 105 6.86 2.33 -20.65
N GLU A 106 8.09 2.03 -20.28
CA GLU A 106 8.45 1.59 -18.93
C GLU A 106 8.65 2.78 -18.00
N VAL A 107 7.54 3.37 -17.54
CA VAL A 107 7.55 4.59 -16.72
C VAL A 107 6.75 4.38 -15.44
N LEU A 108 7.40 4.57 -14.30
CA LEU A 108 6.72 4.72 -13.01
C LEU A 108 6.19 6.16 -12.90
N ARG A 109 4.90 6.32 -13.20
CA ARG A 109 4.25 7.65 -13.17
C ARG A 109 3.98 8.10 -11.73
N ASN A 110 4.22 9.38 -11.47
CA ASN A 110 4.04 9.99 -10.14
C ASN A 110 4.79 9.25 -9.03
N PHE A 111 5.95 8.67 -9.35
CA PHE A 111 6.83 8.09 -8.34
C PHE A 111 7.26 9.19 -7.36
N ASN A 112 7.04 8.94 -6.06
CA ASN A 112 7.40 9.89 -5.02
C ASN A 112 8.06 9.16 -3.86
N ILE A 113 9.35 9.41 -3.64
CA ILE A 113 10.11 8.77 -2.57
C ILE A 113 9.62 9.16 -1.17
N VAL A 114 8.96 10.30 -1.02
CA VAL A 114 8.37 10.76 0.25
C VAL A 114 7.30 9.78 0.78
N ASN A 115 6.66 9.00 -0.10
CA ASN A 115 5.71 7.97 0.29
C ASN A 115 6.37 6.78 1.04
N TYR A 116 7.69 6.74 1.06
CA TYR A 116 8.52 5.72 1.71
C TYR A 116 9.42 6.39 2.77
N ALA A 117 8.80 7.11 3.70
CA ALA A 117 9.49 7.92 4.71
C ALA A 117 10.40 7.11 5.65
N ASP A 118 10.17 5.80 5.75
CA ASP A 118 10.95 4.83 6.51
C ASP A 118 12.04 4.13 5.65
N ALA A 119 12.26 4.60 4.41
CA ALA A 119 13.30 4.04 3.55
C ALA A 119 14.70 4.34 4.11
N ASP A 120 15.53 3.30 4.18
CA ASP A 120 16.93 3.35 4.58
C ASP A 120 17.86 3.37 3.35
N SER A 121 17.52 2.57 2.36
CA SER A 121 18.27 2.50 1.12
C SER A 121 17.39 2.11 -0.07
N ILE A 122 17.90 2.38 -1.26
CA ILE A 122 17.24 2.06 -2.51
C ILE A 122 18.25 1.60 -3.55
N ASN A 123 17.91 0.51 -4.25
CA ASN A 123 18.70 -0.04 -5.34
C ASN A 123 17.88 -0.15 -6.63
N PHE A 124 18.53 0.03 -7.75
CA PHE A 124 18.00 -0.27 -9.07
C PHE A 124 18.61 -1.56 -9.60
N SER A 125 17.80 -2.42 -10.18
CA SER A 125 18.22 -3.71 -10.75
C SER A 125 17.56 -3.93 -12.10
N ALA A 126 18.30 -4.58 -13.00
CA ALA A 126 17.79 -5.04 -14.28
C ALA A 126 18.67 -6.18 -14.83
N TYR A 127 18.11 -6.95 -15.77
CA TYR A 127 18.93 -7.82 -16.62
C TYR A 127 19.43 -7.04 -17.83
N LEU A 128 20.70 -7.14 -18.14
CA LEU A 128 21.34 -6.49 -19.27
C LEU A 128 21.94 -7.52 -20.22
N GLN A 129 21.95 -7.18 -21.50
CA GLN A 129 22.57 -8.00 -22.55
C GLN A 129 23.00 -7.11 -23.71
N THR A 130 24.04 -7.51 -24.41
CA THR A 130 24.48 -6.91 -25.67
C THR A 130 24.61 -7.96 -26.77
N SER A 131 24.46 -7.57 -28.02
CA SER A 131 24.70 -8.47 -29.17
C SER A 131 26.19 -8.72 -29.47
N ASP A 132 27.07 -7.91 -28.88
CA ASP A 132 28.53 -7.98 -29.11
C ASP A 132 29.25 -7.75 -27.77
N SER A 133 30.05 -8.73 -27.33
CA SER A 133 30.79 -8.68 -26.06
C SER A 133 31.86 -7.59 -25.99
N SER A 134 32.30 -7.01 -27.13
CA SER A 134 33.21 -5.86 -27.18
C SER A 134 32.50 -4.53 -26.89
N VAL A 135 31.15 -4.54 -26.83
CA VAL A 135 30.29 -3.35 -26.66
C VAL A 135 29.50 -3.45 -25.35
N SER A 136 29.47 -2.38 -24.59
CA SER A 136 28.68 -2.33 -23.35
C SER A 136 27.22 -1.94 -23.59
N SER A 137 26.32 -2.62 -22.88
CA SER A 137 24.96 -2.16 -22.58
C SER A 137 25.01 -1.36 -21.30
N THR A 138 24.49 -0.14 -21.30
CA THR A 138 24.43 0.72 -20.12
C THR A 138 22.99 1.20 -19.90
N VAL A 139 22.50 1.05 -18.68
CA VAL A 139 21.15 1.44 -18.27
C VAL A 139 21.24 2.31 -17.02
N ASN A 140 20.41 3.34 -16.96
CA ASN A 140 20.24 4.14 -15.75
C ASN A 140 18.77 4.61 -15.62
N LEU A 141 18.39 4.96 -14.40
CA LEU A 141 17.13 5.63 -14.16
C LEU A 141 17.18 7.07 -14.68
N TYR A 142 16.04 7.54 -15.17
CA TYR A 142 15.91 8.85 -15.77
C TYR A 142 14.67 9.58 -15.25
N ASP A 143 14.86 10.77 -14.72
CA ASP A 143 13.76 11.66 -14.35
C ASP A 143 13.23 12.34 -15.62
N MET A 144 12.11 11.83 -16.11
CA MET A 144 11.46 12.35 -17.31
C MET A 144 10.73 13.67 -17.06
N THR A 145 10.46 14.01 -15.82
CA THR A 145 9.82 15.28 -15.44
C THR A 145 10.80 16.44 -15.59
N ASN A 146 12.04 16.22 -15.13
CA ASN A 146 13.09 17.22 -15.13
C ASN A 146 14.13 17.03 -16.27
N ASN A 147 13.99 15.95 -17.07
CA ASN A 147 14.90 15.60 -18.17
C ASN A 147 16.36 15.41 -17.74
N VAL A 148 16.57 14.71 -16.65
CA VAL A 148 17.93 14.43 -16.13
C VAL A 148 18.08 12.97 -15.71
N PRO A 149 19.26 12.37 -15.87
CA PRO A 149 19.55 11.06 -15.30
C PRO A 149 19.60 11.15 -13.77
N ILE A 150 19.17 10.07 -13.11
CA ILE A 150 19.34 9.92 -11.66
C ILE A 150 20.77 9.41 -11.39
N ASN A 151 21.51 10.12 -10.53
CA ASN A 151 22.85 9.72 -10.14
C ASN A 151 22.86 8.35 -9.44
N ASN A 152 24.00 7.68 -9.46
CA ASN A 152 24.24 6.40 -8.78
C ASN A 152 23.32 5.24 -9.21
N THR A 153 22.65 5.36 -10.37
CA THR A 153 21.72 4.34 -10.90
C THR A 153 22.24 3.61 -12.12
N THR A 154 23.49 3.84 -12.52
CA THR A 154 24.06 3.26 -13.74
C THR A 154 24.41 1.79 -13.54
N LEU A 155 23.88 0.94 -14.41
CA LEU A 155 24.24 -0.47 -14.58
C LEU A 155 24.90 -0.66 -15.94
N THR A 156 25.96 -1.47 -15.99
CA THR A 156 26.67 -1.76 -17.23
C THR A 156 26.99 -3.24 -17.34
N SER A 157 26.84 -3.78 -18.53
CA SER A 157 27.26 -5.14 -18.89
C SER A 157 27.75 -5.21 -20.32
N ASN A 158 28.73 -6.07 -20.59
CA ASN A 158 29.17 -6.47 -21.92
C ASN A 158 28.88 -7.95 -22.21
N SER A 159 27.99 -8.56 -21.43
CA SER A 159 27.60 -9.95 -21.60
C SER A 159 26.67 -10.12 -22.80
N THR A 160 26.96 -11.11 -23.64
CA THR A 160 26.05 -11.56 -24.72
C THR A 160 24.93 -12.48 -24.20
N GLN A 161 24.97 -12.84 -22.92
CA GLN A 161 23.89 -13.52 -22.22
C GLN A 161 23.21 -12.55 -21.27
N SER A 162 21.94 -12.80 -20.97
CA SER A 162 21.20 -11.99 -20.00
C SER A 162 21.86 -12.05 -18.63
N GLU A 163 22.35 -10.93 -18.12
CA GLU A 163 23.08 -10.81 -16.86
C GLU A 163 22.34 -9.88 -15.90
N PHE A 164 22.02 -10.39 -14.70
CA PHE A 164 21.38 -9.60 -13.66
C PHE A 164 22.39 -8.64 -13.01
N LYS A 165 22.04 -7.37 -12.97
CA LYS A 165 22.83 -6.30 -12.34
C LYS A 165 22.00 -5.55 -11.31
N THR A 166 22.68 -5.11 -10.26
CA THR A 166 22.11 -4.25 -9.23
C THR A 166 23.08 -3.11 -8.93
N THR A 167 22.59 -1.91 -8.70
CA THR A 167 23.44 -0.78 -8.28
C THR A 167 24.10 -1.08 -6.94
N SER A 168 25.38 -0.76 -6.84
CA SER A 168 26.14 -0.89 -5.58
C SER A 168 25.95 0.30 -4.65
N ALA A 169 25.58 1.46 -5.19
CA ALA A 169 25.37 2.69 -4.44
C ALA A 169 23.89 2.84 -4.07
N ASN A 170 23.66 3.39 -2.86
CA ASN A 170 22.35 3.84 -2.43
C ASN A 170 22.07 5.21 -3.08
N PHE A 171 21.04 5.31 -3.89
CA PHE A 171 20.65 6.56 -4.56
C PHE A 171 19.43 7.24 -3.95
N LEU A 172 19.06 6.90 -2.71
CA LEU A 172 17.91 7.47 -2.00
C LEU A 172 17.95 9.01 -1.98
N HIS A 173 19.14 9.57 -1.75
CA HIS A 173 19.33 11.02 -1.67
C HIS A 173 19.48 11.71 -3.03
N ASP A 174 19.61 10.94 -4.12
CA ASP A 174 19.66 11.48 -5.49
C ASP A 174 18.24 11.67 -6.07
N LEU A 175 17.21 11.14 -5.40
CA LEU A 175 15.82 11.28 -5.80
C LEU A 175 15.23 12.62 -5.32
N PRO A 176 14.49 13.33 -6.18
CA PRO A 176 13.80 14.55 -5.77
C PRO A 176 12.67 14.23 -4.77
N GLN A 177 12.43 15.16 -3.84
CA GLN A 177 11.37 15.05 -2.82
C GLN A 177 9.99 15.46 -3.37
N THR A 178 9.84 15.52 -4.68
CA THR A 178 8.59 15.81 -5.39
C THR A 178 8.24 14.66 -6.32
N PRO A 179 6.96 14.45 -6.65
CA PRO A 179 6.57 13.40 -7.59
C PRO A 179 7.22 13.61 -8.97
N ILE A 180 7.78 12.53 -9.53
CA ILE A 180 8.38 12.50 -10.86
C ILE A 180 7.82 11.36 -11.70
N ASN A 181 7.98 11.46 -13.00
CA ASN A 181 7.86 10.31 -13.89
C ASN A 181 9.25 9.70 -14.06
N LEU A 182 9.44 8.53 -13.45
CA LEU A 182 10.71 7.83 -13.43
C LEU A 182 10.74 6.80 -14.56
N GLY A 183 11.58 7.03 -15.53
CA GLY A 183 11.79 6.17 -16.71
C GLY A 183 13.18 5.54 -16.70
N ILE A 184 13.51 4.90 -17.81
CA ILE A 184 14.76 4.21 -18.03
C ILE A 184 15.45 4.78 -19.25
N GLN A 185 16.75 5.05 -19.14
CA GLN A 185 17.61 5.39 -20.24
C GLN A 185 18.55 4.23 -20.55
N LEU A 186 18.55 3.78 -21.82
CA LEU A 186 19.40 2.71 -22.34
C LEU A 186 20.40 3.29 -23.32
N LYS A 187 21.68 2.88 -23.22
CA LYS A 187 22.77 3.32 -24.10
C LYS A 187 23.56 2.12 -24.58
N SER A 188 23.94 2.15 -25.87
CA SER A 188 24.92 1.26 -26.44
C SER A 188 26.30 1.88 -26.38
N GLY A 189 27.35 1.09 -26.13
CA GLY A 189 28.75 1.52 -26.19
C GLY A 189 29.24 1.78 -27.60
N LEU A 190 28.53 1.31 -28.63
CA LEU A 190 28.89 1.53 -30.04
C LEU A 190 27.57 1.68 -30.84
N ASP A 191 27.54 2.68 -31.73
CA ASP A 191 26.42 2.89 -32.63
C ASP A 191 26.26 1.68 -33.59
N GLY A 192 24.99 1.29 -33.82
CA GLY A 192 24.66 0.11 -34.62
C GLY A 192 24.70 -1.22 -33.88
N THR A 193 25.15 -1.27 -32.62
CA THR A 193 25.11 -2.49 -31.80
C THR A 193 23.85 -2.55 -30.98
N ILE A 194 23.16 -3.69 -31.00
CA ILE A 194 21.92 -3.88 -30.26
C ILE A 194 22.25 -4.22 -28.80
N VAL A 195 21.62 -3.48 -27.90
CA VAL A 195 21.70 -3.69 -26.45
C VAL A 195 20.29 -3.82 -25.89
N TYR A 196 20.15 -4.55 -24.80
CA TYR A 196 18.85 -4.88 -24.19
C TYR A 196 18.90 -4.68 -22.69
N TYR A 197 17.73 -4.40 -22.11
CA TYR A 197 17.45 -4.61 -20.69
C TYR A 197 16.09 -5.30 -20.51
N TYR A 198 15.94 -5.98 -19.37
CA TYR A 198 14.73 -6.73 -19.02
C TYR A 198 14.43 -6.57 -17.55
N LEU A 199 13.14 -6.67 -17.20
CA LEU A 199 12.63 -6.70 -15.83
C LEU A 199 13.28 -5.65 -14.92
N PRO A 200 13.24 -4.36 -15.31
CA PRO A 200 13.77 -3.31 -14.47
C PRO A 200 12.92 -3.18 -13.20
N MET A 201 13.60 -3.03 -12.07
CA MET A 201 12.94 -2.90 -10.76
C MET A 201 13.73 -2.02 -9.82
N ILE A 202 13.01 -1.39 -8.91
CA ILE A 202 13.55 -0.67 -7.77
C ILE A 202 13.25 -1.47 -6.52
N THR A 203 14.26 -1.65 -5.67
CA THR A 203 14.10 -2.24 -4.35
C THR A 203 14.35 -1.19 -3.30
N ILE A 204 13.36 -0.91 -2.47
CA ILE A 204 13.43 0.02 -1.34
C ILE A 204 13.55 -0.82 -0.07
N TYR A 205 14.62 -0.61 0.70
CA TYR A 205 14.83 -1.24 2.00
C TYR A 205 14.39 -0.28 3.10
N ARG A 206 13.76 -0.84 4.15
CA ARG A 206 13.20 -0.11 5.27
C ARG A 206 13.86 -0.52 6.57
N GLN A 207 13.84 0.36 7.55
CA GLN A 207 14.34 0.11 8.91
C GLN A 207 13.48 -0.91 9.67
#